data_1d88ed9ef6e0b6834258c1cc18946745
#
_entry.id   1d88ed9ef6e0b6834258c1cc18946745
#
_cell.length_a   1.000
_cell.length_b   1.000
_cell.length_c   1.000
_cell.angle_alpha   90.00
_cell.angle_beta   90.00
_cell.angle_gamma   90.00
#
_symmetry.space_group_name_H-M   'P 1'
#
loop_
_entity.id
_entity.type
_entity.pdbx_description
1 polymer ?
#
loop_
_entity_poly.entity_id
_entity_poly.type
_entity_poly.pdbx_seq_one_letter_code
_entity_poly.pdbx_strand_id
1 'polypeptide(L)'
;FWAANIGTETSGSILSPANQNRLAAIKPTVGRISRYGIIPITADQDTAGPMAKSVADTAVLLGVLESLDPNDPATKRCAPPAKNDYTKFLRRDGLKGARIGIPRASFYDRQDPASAQVMADAIAVIIKEGAVIIDPVDLPSVTARTFQRWGTCSGASGAKDKDAECSVVFKYGMKRDFNAWLATLGPTAPVKTLTELREWNLAHVPAGSLKYGQSNLD
;
A
#
# COMPACT_ATOMS: atom_id res chain seq x y z
N PHE A 1 -2.16 -16.83 -14.07
CA PHE A 1 -3.45 -17.24 -14.65
C PHE A 1 -4.24 -16.05 -15.20
N TRP A 2 -4.01 -14.81 -14.74
CA TRP A 2 -4.73 -13.61 -15.13
C TRP A 2 -3.86 -12.68 -15.96
N ALA A 3 -4.47 -11.93 -16.89
CA ALA A 3 -3.77 -10.92 -17.68
C ALA A 3 -3.35 -9.74 -16.79
N ALA A 4 -4.23 -9.34 -15.87
CA ALA A 4 -4.00 -8.28 -14.91
C ALA A 4 -4.86 -8.51 -13.64
N ASN A 5 -4.54 -7.84 -12.56
CA ASN A 5 -5.24 -7.91 -11.30
C ASN A 5 -5.28 -6.54 -10.62
N ILE A 6 -6.21 -6.37 -9.70
CA ILE A 6 -6.34 -5.17 -8.87
C ILE A 6 -6.14 -5.61 -7.42
N GLY A 7 -5.23 -4.94 -6.73
CA GLY A 7 -5.07 -5.09 -5.29
C GLY A 7 -5.48 -3.83 -4.54
N THR A 8 -5.52 -3.93 -3.22
CA THR A 8 -5.63 -2.79 -2.32
C THR A 8 -4.42 -2.74 -1.41
N GLU A 9 -3.99 -1.55 -1.05
CA GLU A 9 -2.84 -1.36 -0.17
C GLU A 9 -3.06 -0.21 0.79
N THR A 10 -2.79 -0.51 2.06
CA THR A 10 -2.55 0.48 3.09
C THR A 10 -1.05 0.61 3.31
N SER A 11 -0.33 -0.53 3.32
CA SER A 11 1.10 -0.61 3.63
C SER A 11 1.71 -1.89 3.04
N GLY A 12 2.06 -1.89 1.76
CA GLY A 12 2.75 -2.99 1.08
C GLY A 12 1.85 -4.01 0.38
N SER A 13 0.51 -3.98 0.53
CA SER A 13 -0.36 -5.07 0.10
C SER A 13 -0.62 -5.14 -1.42
N ILE A 14 -0.20 -4.18 -2.22
CA ILE A 14 -0.06 -4.25 -3.68
C ILE A 14 1.38 -4.62 -4.04
N LEU A 15 2.35 -3.89 -3.48
CA LEU A 15 3.74 -3.99 -3.90
C LEU A 15 4.39 -5.29 -3.44
N SER A 16 4.09 -5.79 -2.24
CA SER A 16 4.65 -7.03 -1.72
C SER A 16 4.20 -8.26 -2.54
N PRO A 17 2.90 -8.51 -2.76
CA PRO A 17 2.48 -9.64 -3.59
C PRO A 17 2.92 -9.50 -5.05
N ALA A 18 2.98 -8.30 -5.60
CA ALA A 18 3.52 -8.08 -6.94
C ALA A 18 4.98 -8.48 -7.04
N ASN A 19 5.81 -8.08 -6.08
CA ASN A 19 7.22 -8.47 -6.01
C ASN A 19 7.38 -10.00 -5.91
N GLN A 20 6.62 -10.65 -5.03
CA GLN A 20 6.68 -12.11 -4.83
C GLN A 20 6.26 -12.89 -6.08
N ASN A 21 5.38 -12.33 -6.90
CA ASN A 21 4.88 -12.95 -8.13
C ASN A 21 5.55 -12.42 -9.41
N ARG A 22 6.61 -11.62 -9.29
CA ARG A 22 7.35 -11.03 -10.44
C ARG A 22 6.43 -10.23 -11.37
N LEU A 23 5.55 -9.42 -10.79
CA LEU A 23 4.62 -8.54 -11.50
C LEU A 23 5.11 -7.09 -11.44
N ALA A 24 4.78 -6.31 -12.46
CA ALA A 24 4.77 -4.86 -12.38
C ALA A 24 3.53 -4.41 -11.60
N ALA A 25 3.67 -3.40 -10.76
CA ALA A 25 2.55 -2.86 -9.99
C ALA A 25 2.67 -1.35 -9.80
N ILE A 26 1.54 -0.70 -9.64
CA ILE A 26 1.48 0.70 -9.23
C ILE A 26 0.62 0.80 -7.98
N LYS A 27 1.21 1.36 -6.91
CA LYS A 27 0.47 1.87 -5.77
C LYS A 27 0.25 3.37 -6.01
N PRO A 28 -0.93 3.78 -6.48
CA PRO A 28 -1.18 5.19 -6.78
C PRO A 28 -1.29 6.01 -5.50
N THR A 29 -1.21 7.31 -5.64
CA THR A 29 -1.55 8.26 -4.58
C THR A 29 -3.02 8.09 -4.20
N VAL A 30 -3.32 8.18 -2.90
CA VAL A 30 -4.70 8.15 -2.38
C VAL A 30 -5.56 9.16 -3.12
N GLY A 31 -6.75 8.72 -3.55
CA GLY A 31 -7.70 9.54 -4.30
C GLY A 31 -7.51 9.50 -5.83
N ARG A 32 -6.53 8.75 -6.36
CA ARG A 32 -6.46 8.51 -7.80
C ARG A 32 -7.47 7.47 -8.28
N ILE A 33 -7.67 6.44 -7.49
CA ILE A 33 -8.67 5.40 -7.73
C ILE A 33 -9.66 5.45 -6.58
N SER A 34 -10.96 5.32 -6.89
CA SER A 34 -12.01 5.27 -5.88
C SER A 34 -11.81 4.07 -4.94
N ARG A 35 -12.09 4.30 -3.66
CA ARG A 35 -12.10 3.27 -2.62
C ARG A 35 -13.52 2.89 -2.21
N TYR A 36 -14.54 3.41 -2.91
CA TYR A 36 -15.92 3.07 -2.62
C TYR A 36 -16.13 1.56 -2.79
N GLY A 37 -16.70 0.91 -1.77
CA GLY A 37 -16.87 -0.54 -1.70
C GLY A 37 -15.64 -1.33 -1.22
N ILE A 38 -14.51 -0.68 -0.97
CA ILE A 38 -13.33 -1.31 -0.35
C ILE A 38 -13.47 -1.27 1.16
N ILE A 39 -13.24 -2.42 1.82
CA ILE A 39 -13.18 -2.50 3.28
C ILE A 39 -11.93 -1.76 3.75
N PRO A 40 -12.06 -0.70 4.58
CA PRO A 40 -10.92 0.10 4.95
C PRO A 40 -10.07 -0.53 6.06
N ILE A 41 -8.76 -0.26 5.99
CA ILE A 41 -7.90 -0.25 7.17
C ILE A 41 -7.82 1.20 7.65
N THR A 42 -7.38 2.11 6.80
CA THR A 42 -7.46 3.56 7.09
C THR A 42 -7.56 4.38 5.80
N ALA A 43 -8.53 5.27 5.74
CA ALA A 43 -8.75 6.14 4.60
C ALA A 43 -7.57 7.09 4.33
N ASP A 44 -6.68 7.27 5.30
CA ASP A 44 -5.50 8.14 5.16
C ASP A 44 -4.43 7.52 4.24
N GLN A 45 -4.40 6.17 4.10
CA GLN A 45 -3.39 5.44 3.33
C GLN A 45 -3.95 4.46 2.32
N ASP A 46 -5.20 4.01 2.47
CA ASP A 46 -5.79 3.00 1.59
C ASP A 46 -5.89 3.49 0.16
N THR A 47 -5.49 2.63 -0.77
CA THR A 47 -5.66 2.83 -2.21
C THR A 47 -5.87 1.50 -2.91
N ALA A 48 -6.56 1.51 -4.04
CA ALA A 48 -6.51 0.41 -4.99
C ALA A 48 -5.39 0.65 -6.00
N GLY A 49 -4.91 -0.41 -6.65
CA GLY A 49 -3.89 -0.28 -7.69
C GLY A 49 -3.74 -1.51 -8.56
N PRO A 50 -3.26 -1.31 -9.80
CA PRO A 50 -3.09 -2.35 -10.78
C PRO A 50 -1.82 -3.17 -10.57
N MET A 51 -1.90 -4.46 -10.90
CA MET A 51 -0.80 -5.40 -11.01
C MET A 51 -0.92 -6.16 -12.34
N ALA A 52 0.18 -6.27 -13.10
CA ALA A 52 0.20 -6.96 -14.38
C ALA A 52 1.60 -7.51 -14.68
N LYS A 53 1.75 -8.24 -15.79
CA LYS A 53 3.04 -8.82 -16.20
C LYS A 53 4.02 -7.78 -16.74
N SER A 54 3.53 -6.66 -17.26
CA SER A 54 4.36 -5.58 -17.79
C SER A 54 3.97 -4.21 -17.26
N VAL A 55 4.91 -3.26 -17.30
CA VAL A 55 4.66 -1.86 -16.97
C VAL A 55 3.62 -1.25 -17.92
N ALA A 56 3.61 -1.66 -19.18
CA ALA A 56 2.65 -1.19 -20.17
C ALA A 56 1.21 -1.59 -19.79
N ASP A 57 0.99 -2.87 -19.46
CA ASP A 57 -0.33 -3.34 -19.03
C ASP A 57 -0.79 -2.65 -17.74
N THR A 58 0.15 -2.42 -16.82
CA THR A 58 -0.13 -1.72 -15.57
C THR A 58 -0.54 -0.27 -15.83
N ALA A 59 0.11 0.40 -16.79
CA ALA A 59 -0.21 1.76 -17.20
C ALA A 59 -1.60 1.85 -17.87
N VAL A 60 -1.93 0.90 -18.73
CA VAL A 60 -3.28 0.80 -19.33
C VAL A 60 -4.33 0.62 -18.25
N LEU A 61 -4.11 -0.33 -17.34
CA LEU A 61 -5.08 -0.62 -16.27
C LEU A 61 -5.24 0.56 -15.31
N LEU A 62 -4.16 1.29 -15.00
CA LEU A 62 -4.27 2.52 -14.20
C LEU A 62 -5.21 3.53 -14.87
N GLY A 63 -5.08 3.73 -16.18
CA GLY A 63 -5.94 4.63 -16.94
C GLY A 63 -7.41 4.23 -16.93
N VAL A 64 -7.69 2.93 -16.90
CA VAL A 64 -9.08 2.43 -16.81
C VAL A 64 -9.66 2.64 -15.41
N LEU A 65 -8.85 2.50 -14.37
CA LEU A 65 -9.31 2.56 -12.97
C LEU A 65 -9.42 3.99 -12.44
N GLU A 66 -8.63 4.92 -12.97
CA GLU A 66 -8.57 6.29 -12.46
C GLU A 66 -9.76 7.10 -12.90
N SER A 67 -10.56 7.57 -11.95
CA SER A 67 -11.74 8.39 -12.22
C SER A 67 -12.17 9.20 -11.01
N LEU A 68 -12.91 10.27 -11.28
CA LEU A 68 -13.70 10.96 -10.26
C LEU A 68 -14.87 10.07 -9.85
N ASP A 69 -15.03 9.83 -8.55
CA ASP A 69 -16.18 9.14 -7.98
C ASP A 69 -16.82 10.02 -6.90
N PRO A 70 -18.09 10.40 -7.05
CA PRO A 70 -18.78 11.19 -6.04
C PRO A 70 -18.92 10.48 -4.70
N ASN A 71 -18.83 9.14 -4.67
CA ASN A 71 -18.91 8.34 -3.45
C ASN A 71 -17.57 8.26 -2.68
N ASP A 72 -16.45 8.65 -3.32
CA ASP A 72 -15.16 8.81 -2.63
C ASP A 72 -14.64 10.24 -2.77
N PRO A 73 -14.86 11.09 -1.75
CA PRO A 73 -14.45 12.50 -1.79
C PRO A 73 -12.95 12.73 -2.03
N ALA A 74 -12.09 11.75 -1.77
CA ALA A 74 -10.65 11.86 -2.03
C ALA A 74 -10.35 11.98 -3.52
N THR A 75 -11.23 11.47 -4.39
CA THR A 75 -11.05 11.51 -5.84
C THR A 75 -11.29 12.90 -6.45
N LYS A 76 -11.82 13.86 -5.69
CA LYS A 76 -12.08 15.23 -6.17
C LYS A 76 -10.83 15.95 -6.70
N ARG A 77 -9.64 15.53 -6.25
CA ARG A 77 -8.35 16.08 -6.69
C ARG A 77 -7.71 15.24 -7.80
N CYS A 78 -8.39 14.22 -8.28
CA CYS A 78 -7.90 13.39 -9.35
C CYS A 78 -7.83 14.21 -10.65
N ALA A 79 -6.64 14.25 -11.23
CA ALA A 79 -6.38 14.91 -12.51
C ALA A 79 -5.61 13.95 -13.42
N PRO A 80 -6.30 13.00 -14.04
CA PRO A 80 -5.67 12.05 -14.95
C PRO A 80 -5.14 12.75 -16.20
N PRO A 81 -4.17 12.14 -16.91
CA PRO A 81 -3.75 12.62 -18.19
C PRO A 81 -4.90 12.59 -19.22
N ALA A 82 -4.78 13.38 -20.28
CA ALA A 82 -5.78 13.39 -21.33
C ALA A 82 -6.11 11.97 -21.82
N LYS A 83 -7.40 11.63 -21.88
CA LYS A 83 -7.95 10.31 -22.20
C LYS A 83 -7.53 9.18 -21.22
N ASN A 84 -7.07 9.52 -20.03
CA ASN A 84 -6.53 8.58 -19.05
C ASN A 84 -5.39 7.69 -19.63
N ASP A 85 -4.68 8.18 -20.63
CA ASP A 85 -3.65 7.41 -21.31
C ASP A 85 -2.29 7.61 -20.64
N TYR A 86 -1.92 6.66 -19.78
CA TYR A 86 -0.61 6.60 -19.15
C TYR A 86 0.47 5.97 -20.02
N THR A 87 0.10 5.30 -21.13
CA THR A 87 1.09 4.65 -22.02
C THR A 87 1.96 5.67 -22.74
N LYS A 88 1.51 6.89 -22.89
CA LYS A 88 2.28 8.00 -23.49
C LYS A 88 3.54 8.37 -22.69
N PHE A 89 3.63 7.96 -21.43
CA PHE A 89 4.81 8.16 -20.58
C PHE A 89 5.83 7.03 -20.68
N LEU A 90 5.51 5.95 -21.41
CA LEU A 90 6.41 4.82 -21.64
C LEU A 90 7.45 5.18 -22.71
N ARG A 91 8.55 5.75 -22.28
CA ARG A 91 9.62 6.23 -23.15
C ARG A 91 10.88 5.42 -22.92
N ARG A 92 11.52 4.96 -24.03
CA ARG A 92 12.79 4.24 -23.97
C ARG A 92 13.95 5.09 -23.44
N ASP A 93 13.90 6.39 -23.68
CA ASP A 93 14.91 7.38 -23.25
C ASP A 93 14.56 8.07 -21.92
N GLY A 94 13.55 7.57 -21.20
CA GLY A 94 13.03 8.21 -19.99
C GLY A 94 14.03 8.30 -18.82
N LEU A 95 15.07 7.47 -18.83
CA LEU A 95 16.14 7.50 -17.82
C LEU A 95 17.28 8.45 -18.18
N LYS A 96 17.38 8.90 -19.42
CA LYS A 96 18.47 9.76 -19.86
C LYS A 96 18.47 11.10 -19.13
N GLY A 97 19.54 11.34 -18.37
CA GLY A 97 19.69 12.55 -17.55
C GLY A 97 18.84 12.57 -16.27
N ALA A 98 18.06 11.52 -15.99
CA ALA A 98 17.33 11.41 -14.74
C ALA A 98 18.29 11.31 -13.55
N ARG A 99 18.02 12.05 -12.48
CA ARG A 99 18.79 11.98 -11.24
C ARG A 99 18.08 11.05 -10.26
N ILE A 100 18.75 9.95 -9.87
CA ILE A 100 18.17 8.91 -9.03
C ILE A 100 19.01 8.74 -7.77
N GLY A 101 18.39 8.97 -6.61
CA GLY A 101 19.01 8.74 -5.32
C GLY A 101 18.82 7.30 -4.83
N ILE A 102 19.85 6.72 -4.22
CA ILE A 102 19.82 5.39 -3.64
C ILE A 102 19.85 5.52 -2.11
N PRO A 103 18.74 5.26 -1.40
CA PRO A 103 18.71 5.29 0.06
C PRO A 103 19.28 3.97 0.60
N ARG A 104 20.55 3.94 0.98
CA ARG A 104 21.22 2.73 1.46
C ARG A 104 20.72 2.30 2.83
N ALA A 105 20.72 3.22 3.78
CA ALA A 105 20.33 2.92 5.14
C ALA A 105 18.88 2.43 5.22
N SER A 106 18.67 1.35 5.93
CA SER A 106 17.38 0.68 6.17
C SER A 106 16.74 -0.02 4.97
N PHE A 107 17.10 0.31 3.73
CA PHE A 107 16.53 -0.32 2.53
C PHE A 107 17.46 -1.35 1.90
N TYR A 108 18.78 -1.13 1.93
CA TYR A 108 19.78 -2.01 1.29
C TYR A 108 20.68 -2.72 2.30
N ASP A 109 20.99 -2.09 3.43
CA ASP A 109 22.01 -2.59 4.38
C ASP A 109 21.65 -3.93 5.05
N ARG A 110 20.39 -4.36 4.94
CA ARG A 110 19.88 -5.61 5.54
C ARG A 110 19.44 -6.64 4.52
N GLN A 111 19.73 -6.43 3.25
CA GLN A 111 19.38 -7.39 2.21
C GLN A 111 20.31 -8.60 2.25
N ASP A 112 19.76 -9.75 1.91
CA ASP A 112 20.58 -10.94 1.65
C ASP A 112 21.43 -10.72 0.39
N PRO A 113 22.55 -11.46 0.22
CA PRO A 113 23.46 -11.25 -0.90
C PRO A 113 22.81 -11.41 -2.28
N ALA A 114 21.84 -12.32 -2.44
CA ALA A 114 21.17 -12.54 -3.72
C ALA A 114 20.28 -11.35 -4.09
N SER A 115 19.50 -10.85 -3.12
CA SER A 115 18.69 -9.64 -3.30
C SER A 115 19.55 -8.40 -3.57
N ALA A 116 20.67 -8.26 -2.86
CA ALA A 116 21.62 -7.17 -3.06
C ALA A 116 22.22 -7.19 -4.48
N GLN A 117 22.54 -8.38 -5.02
CA GLN A 117 23.03 -8.52 -6.39
C GLN A 117 21.98 -8.11 -7.42
N VAL A 118 20.73 -8.55 -7.28
CA VAL A 118 19.63 -8.15 -8.18
C VAL A 118 19.46 -6.62 -8.20
N MET A 119 19.56 -5.99 -7.04
CA MET A 119 19.48 -4.52 -6.96
C MET A 119 20.69 -3.83 -7.60
N ALA A 120 21.90 -4.38 -7.43
CA ALA A 120 23.09 -3.86 -8.09
C ALA A 120 22.99 -3.96 -9.61
N ASP A 121 22.51 -5.08 -10.13
CA ASP A 121 22.27 -5.28 -11.57
C ASP A 121 21.23 -4.28 -12.11
N ALA A 122 20.14 -4.05 -11.36
CA ALA A 122 19.13 -3.06 -11.73
C ALA A 122 19.72 -1.63 -11.77
N ILE A 123 20.53 -1.25 -10.79
CA ILE A 123 21.22 0.06 -10.77
C ILE A 123 22.17 0.17 -11.98
N ALA A 124 22.90 -0.87 -12.31
CA ALA A 124 23.80 -0.89 -13.48
C ALA A 124 23.02 -0.66 -14.80
N VAL A 125 21.83 -1.26 -14.94
CA VAL A 125 20.95 -1.00 -16.10
C VAL A 125 20.50 0.46 -16.12
N ILE A 126 20.09 1.02 -15.00
CA ILE A 126 19.64 2.42 -14.90
C ILE A 126 20.77 3.38 -15.31
N ILE A 127 22.00 3.12 -14.88
CA ILE A 127 23.20 3.91 -15.27
C ILE A 127 23.43 3.77 -16.78
N LYS A 128 23.38 2.55 -17.32
CA LYS A 128 23.57 2.28 -18.75
C LYS A 128 22.57 3.04 -19.63
N GLU A 129 21.34 3.18 -19.14
CA GLU A 129 20.26 3.93 -19.81
C GLU A 129 20.40 5.46 -19.61
N GLY A 130 21.47 5.93 -19.01
CA GLY A 130 21.86 7.36 -18.96
C GLY A 130 21.37 8.12 -17.74
N ALA A 131 20.95 7.47 -16.68
CA ALA A 131 20.64 8.13 -15.42
C ALA A 131 21.91 8.52 -14.64
N VAL A 132 21.81 9.57 -13.85
CA VAL A 132 22.81 10.01 -12.88
C VAL A 132 22.44 9.47 -11.49
N ILE A 133 23.25 8.56 -10.97
CA ILE A 133 23.03 7.99 -9.63
C ILE A 133 23.70 8.87 -8.58
N ILE A 134 22.96 9.12 -7.50
CA ILE A 134 23.42 9.77 -6.27
C ILE A 134 23.33 8.74 -5.15
N ASP A 135 24.49 8.25 -4.66
CA ASP A 135 24.56 7.12 -3.76
C ASP A 135 25.65 7.35 -2.69
N PRO A 136 25.32 7.34 -1.40
CA PRO A 136 23.98 7.21 -0.85
C PRO A 136 23.17 8.52 -0.82
N VAL A 137 21.84 8.39 -0.79
CA VAL A 137 20.91 9.48 -0.42
C VAL A 137 19.96 8.93 0.63
N ASP A 138 20.40 8.92 1.86
CA ASP A 138 19.59 8.40 2.95
C ASP A 138 18.49 9.39 3.36
N LEU A 139 17.37 8.85 3.79
CA LEU A 139 16.22 9.62 4.23
C LEU A 139 16.30 9.86 5.74
N PRO A 140 16.48 11.11 6.21
CA PRO A 140 16.62 11.39 7.65
C PRO A 140 15.47 10.85 8.50
N SER A 141 14.24 10.88 7.97
CA SER A 141 13.05 10.33 8.65
C SER A 141 13.12 8.81 8.85
N VAL A 142 13.87 8.10 7.99
CA VAL A 142 14.04 6.65 8.04
C VAL A 142 15.23 6.26 8.90
N THR A 143 16.31 7.05 8.88
CA THR A 143 17.54 6.79 9.64
C THR A 143 17.41 7.21 11.10
N ALA A 144 16.47 8.11 11.44
CA ALA A 144 16.20 8.49 12.81
C ALA A 144 15.67 7.28 13.62
N ARG A 145 16.05 7.21 14.92
CA ARG A 145 15.59 6.15 15.84
C ARG A 145 14.06 6.01 15.91
N THR A 146 13.33 7.04 15.52
CA THR A 146 11.86 7.07 15.45
C THR A 146 11.29 6.12 14.38
N PHE A 147 12.08 5.69 13.39
CA PHE A 147 11.62 4.78 12.35
C PHE A 147 11.18 3.40 12.87
N GLN A 148 11.76 2.93 13.97
CA GLN A 148 11.38 1.66 14.60
C GLN A 148 9.94 1.65 15.15
N ARG A 149 9.27 2.80 15.18
CA ARG A 149 7.91 2.99 15.72
C ARG A 149 6.81 2.90 14.66
N TRP A 150 7.12 2.49 13.44
CA TRP A 150 6.13 2.39 12.34
C TRP A 150 5.42 1.03 12.28
N GLY A 151 5.70 0.15 13.25
CA GLY A 151 4.98 -1.09 13.38
C GLY A 151 3.51 -0.89 13.69
N THR A 152 2.68 -1.84 13.28
CA THR A 152 1.30 -1.93 13.76
C THR A 152 1.32 -2.19 15.26
N CYS A 153 0.47 -1.49 16.00
CA CYS A 153 0.22 -1.81 17.39
C CYS A 153 -0.55 -3.13 17.46
N SER A 154 0.14 -4.21 17.71
CA SER A 154 -0.48 -5.53 17.84
C SER A 154 0.00 -6.24 19.10
N GLY A 155 -0.83 -7.13 19.62
CA GLY A 155 -0.46 -8.02 20.74
C GLY A 155 -1.49 -8.08 21.85
N ALA A 156 -1.37 -9.12 22.69
CA ALA A 156 -2.27 -9.39 23.80
C ALA A 156 -2.30 -8.28 24.87
N SER A 157 -1.25 -7.48 24.95
CA SER A 157 -1.21 -6.28 25.81
C SER A 157 -1.87 -5.07 25.16
N GLY A 158 -2.32 -5.21 23.91
CA GLY A 158 -2.98 -4.16 23.14
C GLY A 158 -2.07 -2.97 22.82
N ALA A 159 -2.59 -2.11 21.99
CA ALA A 159 -2.00 -0.83 21.67
C ALA A 159 -2.44 0.30 22.57
N LYS A 160 -3.25 0.01 23.59
CA LYS A 160 -3.78 1.00 24.51
C LYS A 160 -2.62 1.71 25.21
N ASP A 161 -2.65 3.04 25.18
CA ASP A 161 -1.67 3.93 25.84
C ASP A 161 -0.22 3.81 25.32
N LYS A 162 -0.01 3.18 24.14
CA LYS A 162 1.31 2.99 23.52
C LYS A 162 1.52 3.78 22.23
N ASP A 163 0.95 4.96 22.11
CA ASP A 163 1.00 5.77 20.89
C ASP A 163 2.43 6.15 20.47
N ALA A 164 3.36 6.20 21.43
CA ALA A 164 4.76 6.48 21.14
C ALA A 164 5.52 5.31 20.48
N GLU A 165 4.95 4.10 20.49
CA GLU A 165 5.62 2.87 20.08
C GLU A 165 5.10 2.30 18.77
N CYS A 166 3.99 2.82 18.24
CA CYS A 166 3.33 2.25 17.09
C CYS A 166 2.60 3.30 16.22
N SER A 167 2.18 2.87 15.03
CA SER A 167 1.50 3.75 14.08
C SER A 167 0.11 4.15 14.57
N VAL A 168 0.00 5.39 14.99
CA VAL A 168 -1.30 5.99 15.37
C VAL A 168 -2.27 6.04 14.19
N VAL A 169 -1.77 6.11 12.97
CA VAL A 169 -2.59 6.10 11.75
C VAL A 169 -3.36 4.78 11.63
N PHE A 170 -2.68 3.64 11.82
CA PHE A 170 -3.35 2.34 11.83
C PHE A 170 -4.29 2.21 13.03
N LYS A 171 -3.81 2.53 14.22
CA LYS A 171 -4.55 2.34 15.46
C LYS A 171 -5.89 3.09 15.48
N TYR A 172 -5.84 4.39 15.24
CA TYR A 172 -7.04 5.24 15.30
C TYR A 172 -7.78 5.27 13.96
N GLY A 173 -7.05 5.24 12.86
CA GLY A 173 -7.62 5.24 11.51
C GLY A 173 -8.49 4.01 11.28
N MET A 174 -8.03 2.81 11.64
CA MET A 174 -8.82 1.60 11.46
C MET A 174 -10.13 1.66 12.25
N LYS A 175 -10.09 2.01 13.53
CA LYS A 175 -11.32 2.12 14.34
C LYS A 175 -12.30 3.13 13.76
N ARG A 176 -11.82 4.31 13.35
CA ARG A 176 -12.62 5.36 12.75
C ARG A 176 -13.26 4.90 11.44
N ASP A 177 -12.46 4.41 10.53
CA ASP A 177 -12.88 4.20 9.15
C ASP A 177 -13.64 2.89 8.97
N PHE A 178 -13.26 1.84 9.70
CA PHE A 178 -14.01 0.58 9.70
C PHE A 178 -15.39 0.74 10.31
N ASN A 179 -15.52 1.47 11.42
CA ASN A 179 -16.84 1.77 11.99
C ASN A 179 -17.70 2.62 11.03
N ALA A 180 -17.10 3.62 10.38
CA ALA A 180 -17.80 4.42 9.38
C ALA A 180 -18.26 3.56 8.20
N TRP A 181 -17.43 2.65 7.72
CA TRP A 181 -17.77 1.71 6.65
C TRP A 181 -18.89 0.75 7.08
N LEU A 182 -18.83 0.16 8.28
CA LEU A 182 -19.90 -0.71 8.81
C LEU A 182 -21.24 0.02 8.85
N ALA A 183 -21.25 1.30 9.19
CA ALA A 183 -22.48 2.10 9.21
C ALA A 183 -23.12 2.22 7.82
N THR A 184 -22.35 2.12 6.73
CA THR A 184 -22.88 2.17 5.35
C THR A 184 -23.60 0.88 4.94
N LEU A 185 -23.38 -0.25 5.64
CA LEU A 185 -23.96 -1.53 5.29
C LEU A 185 -25.45 -1.68 5.68
N GLY A 186 -25.99 -0.69 6.37
CA GLY A 186 -27.40 -0.64 6.74
C GLY A 186 -27.79 -1.56 7.91
N PRO A 187 -29.11 -1.70 8.18
CA PRO A 187 -29.59 -2.37 9.39
C PRO A 187 -29.36 -3.88 9.40
N THR A 188 -29.22 -4.51 8.25
CA THR A 188 -29.06 -5.98 8.12
C THR A 188 -27.65 -6.48 8.35
N ALA A 189 -26.65 -5.57 8.47
CA ALA A 189 -25.27 -5.97 8.77
C ALA A 189 -25.20 -6.71 10.12
N PRO A 190 -24.51 -7.85 10.19
CA PRO A 190 -24.48 -8.69 11.40
C PRO A 190 -23.73 -8.02 12.56
N VAL A 191 -22.82 -7.11 12.28
CA VAL A 191 -22.09 -6.30 13.25
C VAL A 191 -22.11 -4.85 12.83
N LYS A 192 -22.09 -3.92 13.78
CA LYS A 192 -22.18 -2.48 13.53
C LYS A 192 -20.90 -1.73 13.90
N THR A 193 -20.05 -2.34 14.70
CA THR A 193 -18.81 -1.74 15.19
C THR A 193 -17.67 -2.75 15.18
N LEU A 194 -16.45 -2.25 15.20
CA LEU A 194 -15.25 -3.09 15.35
C LEU A 194 -15.29 -3.86 16.68
N THR A 195 -15.83 -3.27 17.73
CA THR A 195 -16.02 -3.93 19.04
C THR A 195 -16.94 -5.14 18.90
N GLU A 196 -18.10 -4.96 18.28
CA GLU A 196 -19.04 -6.06 18.03
C GLU A 196 -18.42 -7.17 17.14
N LEU A 197 -17.60 -6.79 16.13
CA LEU A 197 -16.88 -7.77 15.33
C LEU A 197 -15.91 -8.61 16.19
N ARG A 198 -15.16 -7.97 17.08
CA ARG A 198 -14.26 -8.67 18.01
C ARG A 198 -15.01 -9.63 18.92
N GLU A 199 -16.14 -9.22 19.46
CA GLU A 199 -17.02 -10.04 20.30
C GLU A 199 -17.61 -11.20 19.49
N TRP A 200 -18.05 -10.93 18.27
CA TRP A 200 -18.56 -11.96 17.35
C TRP A 200 -17.48 -13.01 17.07
N ASN A 201 -16.25 -12.61 16.82
CA ASN A 201 -15.13 -13.51 16.60
C ASN A 201 -14.90 -14.42 17.82
N LEU A 202 -14.95 -13.87 19.04
CA LEU A 202 -14.81 -14.66 20.28
C LEU A 202 -15.96 -15.65 20.46
N ALA A 203 -17.16 -15.27 20.12
CA ALA A 203 -18.34 -16.15 20.20
C ALA A 203 -18.32 -17.31 19.18
N HIS A 204 -17.56 -17.16 18.09
CA HIS A 204 -17.52 -18.12 16.98
C HIS A 204 -16.20 -18.89 16.85
N VAL A 205 -15.41 -18.94 17.91
CA VAL A 205 -14.11 -19.69 17.94
C VAL A 205 -14.27 -21.14 17.48
N PRO A 206 -15.29 -21.91 17.88
CA PRO A 206 -15.48 -23.27 17.38
C PRO A 206 -15.67 -23.37 15.86
N ALA A 207 -16.18 -22.31 15.22
CA ALA A 207 -16.32 -22.19 13.78
C ALA A 207 -15.04 -21.72 13.06
N GLY A 208 -13.96 -21.51 13.79
CA GLY A 208 -12.65 -21.13 13.23
C GLY A 208 -12.43 -19.63 13.04
N SER A 209 -13.26 -18.77 13.62
CA SER A 209 -13.16 -17.30 13.48
C SER A 209 -11.81 -16.74 13.96
N LEU A 210 -11.17 -17.39 14.92
CA LEU A 210 -9.86 -16.98 15.48
C LEU A 210 -8.72 -17.94 15.12
N LYS A 211 -8.79 -18.61 13.99
CA LYS A 211 -7.72 -19.51 13.53
C LYS A 211 -6.33 -18.87 13.55
N TYR A 212 -6.23 -17.59 13.27
CA TYR A 212 -4.98 -16.81 13.25
C TYR A 212 -4.91 -15.75 14.37
N GLY A 213 -5.84 -15.80 15.32
CA GLY A 213 -5.98 -14.77 16.36
C GLY A 213 -6.60 -13.47 15.83
N GLN A 214 -6.67 -12.44 16.67
CA GLN A 214 -7.16 -11.11 16.31
C GLN A 214 -6.34 -9.96 16.95
N SER A 215 -5.08 -10.21 17.26
CA SER A 215 -4.23 -9.23 17.96
C SER A 215 -4.10 -7.87 17.25
N ASN A 216 -4.37 -7.82 15.95
CA ASN A 216 -4.41 -6.56 15.20
C ASN A 216 -5.74 -5.80 15.37
N LEU A 217 -6.78 -6.43 15.91
CA LEU A 217 -8.06 -5.81 16.22
C LEU A 217 -8.18 -5.41 17.69
N ASP A 218 -7.34 -5.98 18.55
CA ASP A 218 -7.29 -5.73 19.98
C ASP A 218 -6.52 -4.44 20.30
#